data_b549cba88be51ed3c94cf7e703877057
#
_entry.id   b549cba88be51ed3c94cf7e703877057
#
_cell.length_a   1.000
_cell.length_b   1.000
_cell.length_c   1.000
_cell.angle_alpha   90.00
_cell.angle_beta   90.00
_cell.angle_gamma   90.00
#
_symmetry.space_group_name_H-M   'P 1'
#
loop_
_entity.id
_entity.type
_entity.pdbx_description
1 polymer ?
#
loop_
_entity_poly.entity_id
_entity_poly.type
_entity_poly.pdbx_seq_one_letter_code
_entity_poly.pdbx_strand_id
1 'polypeptide(L)'
;GLEKSGGAHLWFISVIFLCYLVTPFLQKIKKRLIIVILILIAVGDGLCYLSHVGGMTILYTSVYIIGYYFRNKEKEITEVNAVAIIILSLIIRLVSMKYLDGTVIYDCLLVYLTHTALAIGLFSLSRKIFDLKSRSSIDWFDDISYFVYITHYMFMVGPLRTMGLTSNLLLNTIITVTLSFFSATLLQRIYRTVIMENIK
;
A
#
# COMPACT_ATOMS: atom_id res chain seq x y z
N GLY A 1 18.84 8.66 -6.08
CA GLY A 1 19.78 7.97 -5.36
C GLY A 1 19.47 6.55 -4.90
N LEU A 2 18.45 6.30 -4.12
CA LEU A 2 18.14 4.96 -3.56
C LEU A 2 17.56 3.98 -4.59
N GLU A 3 17.08 4.46 -5.72
CA GLU A 3 16.52 3.61 -6.79
C GLU A 3 17.56 2.70 -7.46
N LYS A 4 18.86 3.05 -7.39
CA LYS A 4 19.95 2.22 -7.93
C LYS A 4 20.60 1.30 -6.90
N SER A 5 20.28 1.46 -5.62
CA SER A 5 20.76 0.58 -4.56
C SER A 5 19.71 -0.50 -4.29
N GLY A 6 20.13 -1.74 -4.03
CA GLY A 6 19.22 -2.87 -3.75
C GLY A 6 18.27 -2.70 -2.55
N GLY A 7 18.22 -1.51 -1.96
CA GLY A 7 17.33 -1.12 -0.88
C GLY A 7 16.06 -0.37 -1.33
N ALA A 8 15.84 -0.18 -2.63
CA ALA A 8 14.68 0.56 -3.14
C ALA A 8 13.32 0.00 -2.65
N HIS A 9 13.24 -1.30 -2.39
CA HIS A 9 12.03 -1.95 -1.87
C HIS A 9 11.79 -1.68 -0.37
N LEU A 10 12.80 -1.20 0.36
CA LEU A 10 12.69 -0.94 1.81
C LEU A 10 12.03 0.41 2.12
N TRP A 11 11.74 1.24 1.10
CA TRP A 11 11.04 2.51 1.28
C TRP A 11 9.70 2.36 2.04
N PHE A 12 9.01 1.23 1.84
CA PHE A 12 7.76 0.94 2.52
C PHE A 12 7.94 0.76 4.04
N ILE A 13 9.05 0.17 4.48
CA ILE A 13 9.37 0.05 5.91
C ILE A 13 9.53 1.45 6.53
N SER A 14 10.20 2.36 5.82
CA SER A 14 10.35 3.75 6.26
C SER A 14 8.99 4.46 6.36
N VAL A 15 8.07 4.21 5.41
CA VAL A 15 6.70 4.75 5.45
C VAL A 15 5.94 4.20 6.66
N ILE A 16 5.98 2.88 6.89
CA ILE A 16 5.31 2.26 8.06
C ILE A 16 5.86 2.84 9.36
N PHE A 17 7.19 2.97 9.47
CA PHE A 17 7.81 3.57 10.65
C PHE A 17 7.31 4.99 10.90
N LEU A 18 7.25 5.83 9.87
CA LEU A 18 6.67 7.17 9.95
C LEU A 18 5.18 7.12 10.35
N CYS A 19 4.41 6.19 9.82
CA CYS A 19 3.00 6.02 10.20
C CYS A 19 2.86 5.71 11.69
N TYR A 20 3.68 4.83 12.24
CA TYR A 20 3.68 4.54 13.67
C TYR A 20 4.08 5.75 14.51
N LEU A 21 5.09 6.52 14.09
CA LEU A 21 5.49 7.75 14.78
C LEU A 21 4.39 8.81 14.79
N VAL A 22 3.63 8.92 13.71
CA VAL A 22 2.55 9.91 13.55
C VAL A 22 1.29 9.50 14.31
N THR A 23 1.04 8.20 14.52
CA THR A 23 -0.20 7.69 15.14
C THR A 23 -0.53 8.33 16.49
N PRO A 24 0.39 8.46 17.48
CA PRO A 24 0.08 9.08 18.76
C PRO A 24 -0.36 10.54 18.63
N PHE A 25 0.15 11.25 17.63
CA PHE A 25 -0.23 12.64 17.36
C PHE A 25 -1.63 12.68 16.74
N LEU A 26 -1.96 11.77 15.82
CA LEU A 26 -3.29 11.70 15.19
C LEU A 26 -4.40 11.48 16.21
N GLN A 27 -4.12 10.77 17.31
CA GLN A 27 -5.08 10.55 18.40
C GLN A 27 -5.45 11.84 19.14
N LYS A 28 -4.52 12.81 19.18
CA LYS A 28 -4.68 14.08 19.92
C LYS A 28 -5.14 15.24 19.05
N ILE A 29 -5.03 15.13 17.72
CA ILE A 29 -5.32 16.22 16.79
C ILE A 29 -6.82 16.31 16.51
N LYS A 30 -7.37 17.53 16.56
CA LYS A 30 -8.76 17.80 16.18
C LYS A 30 -8.97 17.56 14.68
N LYS A 31 -10.11 16.97 14.29
CA LYS A 31 -10.44 16.63 12.89
C LYS A 31 -10.22 17.78 11.89
N ARG A 32 -10.49 19.04 12.28
CA ARG A 32 -10.28 20.21 11.40
C ARG A 32 -8.81 20.45 11.04
N LEU A 33 -7.88 20.16 11.95
CA LEU A 33 -6.44 20.30 11.69
C LEU A 33 -5.94 19.26 10.70
N ILE A 34 -6.60 18.12 10.58
CA ILE A 34 -6.21 17.05 9.67
C ILE A 34 -6.32 17.49 8.21
N ILE A 35 -7.39 18.22 7.87
CA ILE A 35 -7.56 18.76 6.52
C ILE A 35 -6.40 19.69 6.19
N VAL A 36 -5.99 20.54 7.14
CA VAL A 36 -4.84 21.44 6.97
C VAL A 36 -3.55 20.64 6.76
N ILE A 37 -3.33 19.58 7.55
CA ILE A 37 -2.16 18.71 7.42
C ILE A 37 -2.15 18.02 6.05
N LEU A 38 -3.28 17.49 5.58
CA LEU A 38 -3.37 16.85 4.27
C LEU A 38 -3.10 17.86 3.13
N ILE A 39 -3.59 19.08 3.25
CA ILE A 39 -3.30 20.17 2.28
C ILE A 39 -1.79 20.48 2.29
N LEU A 40 -1.18 20.63 3.46
CA LEU A 40 0.25 20.91 3.58
C LEU A 40 1.11 19.79 3.01
N ILE A 41 0.70 18.53 3.21
CA ILE A 41 1.36 17.35 2.61
C ILE A 41 1.24 17.41 1.08
N ALA A 42 0.06 17.68 0.54
CA ALA A 42 -0.15 17.76 -0.91
C ALA A 42 0.66 18.89 -1.55
N VAL A 43 0.72 20.06 -0.90
CA VAL A 43 1.54 21.19 -1.35
C VAL A 43 3.03 20.84 -1.27
N GLY A 44 3.47 20.23 -0.16
CA GLY A 44 4.86 19.82 0.03
C GLY A 44 5.31 18.80 -1.00
N ASP A 45 4.44 17.84 -1.33
CA ASP A 45 4.72 16.84 -2.37
C ASP A 45 4.79 17.46 -3.76
N GLY A 46 3.88 18.38 -4.08
CA GLY A 46 3.94 19.15 -5.31
C GLY A 46 5.24 19.95 -5.46
N LEU A 47 5.72 20.56 -4.37
CA LEU A 47 7.00 21.28 -4.36
C LEU A 47 8.19 20.33 -4.54
N CYS A 48 8.17 19.17 -3.88
CA CYS A 48 9.20 18.13 -4.06
C CYS A 48 9.26 17.63 -5.50
N TYR A 49 8.10 17.41 -6.12
CA TYR A 49 8.01 17.01 -7.53
C TYR A 49 8.64 18.06 -8.46
N LEU A 50 8.28 19.33 -8.28
CA LEU A 50 8.83 20.44 -9.06
C LEU A 50 10.35 20.61 -8.88
N SER A 51 10.86 20.27 -7.69
CA SER A 51 12.28 20.35 -7.36
C SER A 51 13.06 19.10 -7.75
N HIS A 52 12.43 18.11 -8.39
CA HIS A 52 12.99 16.77 -8.68
C HIS A 52 13.55 16.05 -7.45
N VAL A 53 13.06 16.36 -6.27
CA VAL A 53 13.37 15.66 -5.01
C VAL A 53 12.26 14.63 -4.77
N GLY A 54 12.64 13.37 -4.57
CA GLY A 54 11.67 12.28 -4.37
C GLY A 54 10.79 12.51 -3.13
N GLY A 55 9.49 12.82 -3.35
CA GLY A 55 8.51 13.12 -2.31
C GLY A 55 7.58 11.97 -1.92
N MET A 56 7.67 10.82 -2.60
CA MET A 56 6.72 9.70 -2.47
C MET A 56 6.46 9.22 -1.03
N THR A 57 7.46 9.26 -0.16
CA THR A 57 7.32 8.82 1.24
C THR A 57 6.31 9.66 2.02
N ILE A 58 6.29 10.97 1.78
CA ILE A 58 5.38 11.93 2.46
C ILE A 58 3.94 11.66 2.03
N LEU A 59 3.75 11.35 0.77
CA LEU A 59 2.43 11.16 0.19
C LEU A 59 1.75 9.85 0.68
N TYR A 60 2.50 8.76 0.82
CA TYR A 60 1.97 7.53 1.43
C TYR A 60 1.57 7.72 2.89
N THR A 61 2.21 8.64 3.61
CA THR A 61 1.80 9.03 4.96
C THR A 61 0.42 9.70 4.95
N SER A 62 0.08 10.49 3.91
CA SER A 62 -1.26 11.07 3.77
C SER A 62 -2.34 10.00 3.56
N VAL A 63 -2.06 8.98 2.76
CA VAL A 63 -2.97 7.83 2.57
C VAL A 63 -3.23 7.12 3.89
N TYR A 64 -2.18 6.93 4.71
CA TYR A 64 -2.32 6.37 6.05
C TYR A 64 -3.21 7.23 6.95
N ILE A 65 -3.02 8.54 6.97
CA ILE A 65 -3.83 9.47 7.77
C ILE A 65 -5.30 9.39 7.36
N ILE A 66 -5.59 9.37 6.06
CA ILE A 66 -6.94 9.19 5.54
C ILE A 66 -7.52 7.85 6.03
N GLY A 67 -6.80 6.75 5.86
CA GLY A 67 -7.20 5.42 6.33
C GLY A 67 -7.46 5.37 7.84
N TYR A 68 -6.61 6.01 8.64
CA TYR A 68 -6.76 6.08 10.09
C TYR A 68 -8.10 6.70 10.52
N TYR A 69 -8.50 7.79 9.88
CA TYR A 69 -9.78 8.45 10.18
C TYR A 69 -10.98 7.76 9.53
N PHE A 70 -10.76 7.01 8.49
CA PHE A 70 -11.80 6.29 7.77
C PHE A 70 -12.17 4.96 8.44
N ARG A 71 -11.27 4.34 9.21
CA ARG A 71 -11.41 2.98 9.78
C ARG A 71 -12.73 2.73 10.55
N ASN A 72 -13.35 3.79 11.11
CA ASN A 72 -14.60 3.69 11.84
C ASN A 72 -15.83 4.06 11.01
N LYS A 73 -15.63 4.56 9.79
CA LYS A 73 -16.68 5.02 8.88
C LYS A 73 -17.00 4.02 7.76
N GLU A 74 -16.21 2.95 7.63
CA GLU A 74 -16.44 1.94 6.60
C GLU A 74 -17.81 1.28 6.71
N LYS A 75 -18.39 1.22 7.92
CA LYS A 75 -19.72 0.66 8.18
C LYS A 75 -20.85 1.52 7.61
N GLU A 76 -20.60 2.83 7.45
CA GLU A 76 -21.55 3.79 6.93
C GLU A 76 -21.69 3.70 5.40
N ILE A 77 -20.70 3.12 4.70
CA ILE A 77 -20.71 2.98 3.25
C ILE A 77 -21.58 1.78 2.86
N THR A 78 -22.64 2.04 2.09
CA THR A 78 -23.48 0.97 1.51
C THR A 78 -22.70 0.23 0.40
N GLU A 79 -23.15 -0.98 0.04
CA GLU A 79 -22.54 -1.75 -1.06
C GLU A 79 -22.60 -1.00 -2.38
N VAL A 80 -23.73 -0.37 -2.66
CA VAL A 80 -23.92 0.45 -3.86
C VAL A 80 -22.93 1.60 -3.91
N ASN A 81 -22.74 2.29 -2.77
CA ASN A 81 -21.76 3.38 -2.68
C ASN A 81 -20.33 2.87 -2.82
N ALA A 82 -20.00 1.70 -2.26
CA ALA A 82 -18.69 1.10 -2.41
C ALA A 82 -18.38 0.77 -3.88
N VAL A 83 -19.32 0.14 -4.58
CA VAL A 83 -19.20 -0.14 -6.02
C VAL A 83 -19.11 1.15 -6.84
N ALA A 84 -19.93 2.16 -6.53
CA ALA A 84 -19.86 3.46 -7.19
C ALA A 84 -18.50 4.14 -7.00
N ILE A 85 -17.93 4.11 -5.80
CA ILE A 85 -16.58 4.63 -5.51
C ILE A 85 -15.53 3.91 -6.35
N ILE A 86 -15.58 2.57 -6.44
CA ILE A 86 -14.67 1.77 -7.25
C ILE A 86 -14.74 2.17 -8.72
N ILE A 87 -15.95 2.16 -9.29
CA ILE A 87 -16.16 2.48 -10.71
C ILE A 87 -15.70 3.91 -11.01
N LEU A 88 -16.10 4.88 -10.20
CA LEU A 88 -15.75 6.28 -10.38
C LEU A 88 -14.24 6.49 -10.28
N SER A 89 -13.58 5.84 -9.32
CA SER A 89 -12.12 5.91 -9.16
C SER A 89 -11.39 5.36 -10.39
N LEU A 90 -11.87 4.25 -10.95
CA LEU A 90 -11.29 3.65 -12.16
C LEU A 90 -11.51 4.55 -13.39
N ILE A 91 -12.71 5.11 -13.55
CA ILE A 91 -13.01 6.03 -14.66
C ILE A 91 -12.12 7.28 -14.57
N ILE A 92 -12.08 7.93 -13.40
CA ILE A 92 -11.23 9.11 -13.20
C ILE A 92 -9.77 8.75 -13.47
N ARG A 93 -9.30 7.60 -13.01
CA ARG A 93 -7.93 7.14 -13.24
C ARG A 93 -7.61 6.97 -14.72
N LEU A 94 -8.47 6.28 -15.48
CA LEU A 94 -8.27 6.04 -16.91
C LEU A 94 -8.34 7.34 -17.72
N VAL A 95 -9.30 8.21 -17.43
CA VAL A 95 -9.43 9.52 -18.08
C VAL A 95 -8.22 10.40 -17.78
N SER A 96 -7.82 10.47 -16.50
CA SER A 96 -6.66 11.28 -16.10
C SER A 96 -5.36 10.77 -16.73
N MET A 97 -5.15 9.45 -16.79
CA MET A 97 -4.00 8.86 -17.45
C MET A 97 -3.94 9.23 -18.94
N LYS A 98 -5.10 9.28 -19.62
CA LYS A 98 -5.15 9.61 -21.04
C LYS A 98 -4.83 11.07 -21.35
N TYR A 99 -5.24 12.02 -20.49
CA TYR A 99 -5.20 13.45 -20.78
C TYR A 99 -4.20 14.25 -19.96
N LEU A 100 -3.76 13.72 -18.81
CA LEU A 100 -2.96 14.45 -17.83
C LEU A 100 -1.66 13.73 -17.45
N ASP A 101 -1.34 12.60 -18.10
CA ASP A 101 -0.12 11.84 -17.81
C ASP A 101 1.13 12.73 -17.95
N GLY A 102 2.05 12.61 -16.99
CA GLY A 102 3.26 13.45 -16.92
C GLY A 102 3.02 14.88 -16.40
N THR A 103 1.81 15.23 -15.95
CA THR A 103 1.55 16.49 -15.26
C THR A 103 1.67 16.36 -13.74
N VAL A 104 2.08 17.45 -13.06
CA VAL A 104 2.16 17.50 -11.59
C VAL A 104 0.82 17.14 -10.94
N ILE A 105 -0.29 17.61 -11.51
CA ILE A 105 -1.64 17.33 -10.98
C ILE A 105 -1.94 15.83 -11.06
N TYR A 106 -1.55 15.17 -12.13
CA TYR A 106 -1.75 13.75 -12.30
C TYR A 106 -0.90 12.97 -11.31
N ASP A 107 0.41 13.17 -11.31
CA ASP A 107 1.36 12.38 -10.56
C ASP A 107 1.27 12.61 -9.04
N CYS A 108 1.03 13.86 -8.59
CA CYS A 108 1.01 14.20 -7.17
C CYS A 108 -0.38 14.21 -6.53
N LEU A 109 -1.46 14.28 -7.29
CA LEU A 109 -2.81 14.38 -6.72
C LEU A 109 -3.75 13.28 -7.21
N LEU A 110 -3.99 13.20 -8.53
CA LEU A 110 -5.04 12.31 -9.06
C LEU A 110 -4.70 10.83 -8.88
N VAL A 111 -3.45 10.45 -9.05
CA VAL A 111 -2.97 9.08 -8.81
C VAL A 111 -3.32 8.62 -7.41
N TYR A 112 -3.03 9.43 -6.40
CA TYR A 112 -3.21 9.07 -5.00
C TYR A 112 -4.66 9.14 -4.54
N LEU A 113 -5.40 10.16 -4.95
CA LEU A 113 -6.83 10.26 -4.65
C LEU A 113 -7.59 9.07 -5.21
N THR A 114 -7.31 8.70 -6.47
CA THR A 114 -7.98 7.55 -7.11
C THR A 114 -7.56 6.22 -6.48
N HIS A 115 -6.28 6.01 -6.14
CA HIS A 115 -5.85 4.81 -5.43
C HIS A 115 -6.44 4.72 -4.03
N THR A 116 -6.47 5.84 -3.28
CA THR A 116 -7.05 5.87 -1.94
C THR A 116 -8.55 5.59 -1.99
N ALA A 117 -9.28 6.22 -2.92
CA ALA A 117 -10.71 5.99 -3.08
C ALA A 117 -11.00 4.53 -3.51
N LEU A 118 -10.21 3.99 -4.45
CA LEU A 118 -10.31 2.59 -4.87
C LEU A 118 -10.07 1.63 -3.68
N ALA A 119 -9.05 1.87 -2.88
CA ALA A 119 -8.75 1.07 -1.69
C ALA A 119 -9.90 1.12 -0.67
N ILE A 120 -10.47 2.30 -0.41
CA ILE A 120 -11.63 2.48 0.47
C ILE A 120 -12.84 1.69 -0.05
N GLY A 121 -13.14 1.81 -1.35
CA GLY A 121 -14.25 1.09 -1.98
C GLY A 121 -14.09 -0.42 -1.90
N LEU A 122 -12.91 -0.94 -2.28
CA LEU A 122 -12.59 -2.36 -2.22
C LEU A 122 -12.63 -2.91 -0.79
N PHE A 123 -12.06 -2.19 0.18
CA PHE A 123 -12.06 -2.59 1.58
C PHE A 123 -13.49 -2.64 2.14
N SER A 124 -14.31 -1.61 1.87
CA SER A 124 -15.69 -1.55 2.32
C SER A 124 -16.55 -2.66 1.70
N LEU A 125 -16.34 -2.96 0.42
CA LEU A 125 -17.05 -4.03 -0.29
C LEU A 125 -16.60 -5.41 0.21
N SER A 126 -15.30 -5.65 0.32
CA SER A 126 -14.74 -6.92 0.79
C SER A 126 -15.25 -7.28 2.18
N ARG A 127 -15.32 -6.31 3.08
CA ARG A 127 -15.82 -6.51 4.44
C ARG A 127 -17.29 -6.93 4.50
N LYS A 128 -18.08 -6.53 3.52
CA LYS A 128 -19.51 -6.89 3.44
C LYS A 128 -19.73 -8.24 2.77
N ILE A 129 -18.95 -8.54 1.71
CA ILE A 129 -19.04 -9.81 0.99
C ILE A 129 -18.49 -10.96 1.84
N PHE A 130 -17.33 -10.73 2.45
CA PHE A 130 -16.73 -11.70 3.34
C PHE A 130 -17.25 -11.42 4.75
N ASP A 131 -18.38 -12.01 5.11
CA ASP A 131 -18.81 -12.09 6.51
C ASP A 131 -17.71 -12.87 7.25
N LEU A 132 -16.81 -12.12 7.91
CA LEU A 132 -15.53 -12.58 8.44
C LEU A 132 -15.68 -13.55 9.63
N LYS A 133 -16.60 -14.51 9.54
CA LYS A 133 -16.76 -15.59 10.51
C LYS A 133 -15.59 -16.60 10.48
N SER A 134 -14.85 -16.68 9.37
CA SER A 134 -13.66 -17.53 9.27
C SER A 134 -12.38 -16.72 9.55
N ARG A 135 -12.13 -16.48 10.81
CA ARG A 135 -10.99 -15.71 11.30
C ARG A 135 -9.64 -16.39 10.98
N SER A 136 -9.58 -17.72 11.00
CA SER A 136 -8.33 -18.47 10.89
C SER A 136 -7.59 -18.30 9.55
N SER A 137 -8.29 -18.25 8.42
CA SER A 137 -7.66 -18.08 7.11
C SER A 137 -7.12 -16.67 6.92
N ILE A 138 -7.82 -15.67 7.45
CA ILE A 138 -7.41 -14.26 7.38
C ILE A 138 -6.23 -14.01 8.29
N ASP A 139 -6.25 -14.54 9.51
CA ASP A 139 -5.14 -14.44 10.46
C ASP A 139 -3.86 -15.06 9.86
N TRP A 140 -3.99 -16.18 9.10
CA TRP A 140 -2.85 -16.77 8.39
C TRP A 140 -2.32 -15.87 7.27
N PHE A 141 -3.20 -15.25 6.48
CA PHE A 141 -2.78 -14.30 5.43
C PHE A 141 -2.13 -13.05 6.02
N ASP A 142 -2.65 -12.54 7.13
CA ASP A 142 -2.09 -11.39 7.84
C ASP A 142 -0.69 -11.72 8.35
N ASP A 143 -0.54 -12.86 9.01
CA ASP A 143 0.73 -13.34 9.54
C ASP A 143 1.81 -13.53 8.46
N ILE A 144 1.44 -14.00 7.26
CA ILE A 144 2.39 -14.25 6.18
C ILE A 144 2.64 -13.05 5.28
N SER A 145 1.70 -12.09 5.24
CA SER A 145 1.74 -10.96 4.29
C SER A 145 3.03 -10.13 4.40
N TYR A 146 3.51 -9.90 5.61
CA TYR A 146 4.77 -9.21 5.86
C TYR A 146 5.97 -9.94 5.26
N PHE A 147 6.03 -11.26 5.42
CA PHE A 147 7.11 -12.09 4.86
C PHE A 147 7.02 -12.17 3.35
N VAL A 148 5.80 -12.24 2.78
CA VAL A 148 5.60 -12.15 1.32
C VAL A 148 6.09 -10.81 0.81
N TYR A 149 5.78 -9.71 1.50
CA TYR A 149 6.27 -8.40 1.14
C TYR A 149 7.80 -8.31 1.10
N ILE A 150 8.49 -8.91 2.07
CA ILE A 150 9.95 -8.92 2.09
C ILE A 150 10.52 -9.76 0.95
N THR A 151 9.96 -10.93 0.71
CA THR A 151 10.53 -11.92 -0.22
C THR A 151 10.19 -11.67 -1.68
N HIS A 152 9.01 -11.10 -1.99
CA HIS A 152 8.58 -10.93 -3.39
C HIS A 152 9.55 -10.09 -4.22
N TYR A 153 10.16 -9.07 -3.62
CA TYR A 153 11.09 -8.20 -4.31
C TYR A 153 12.35 -8.94 -4.80
N MET A 154 12.81 -9.94 -4.03
CA MET A 154 13.97 -10.75 -4.43
C MET A 154 13.73 -11.46 -5.76
N PHE A 155 12.47 -11.86 -6.02
CA PHE A 155 12.07 -12.58 -7.22
C PHE A 155 11.55 -11.65 -8.33
N MET A 156 11.04 -10.48 -8.02
CA MET A 156 10.57 -9.53 -9.05
C MET A 156 11.73 -8.78 -9.71
N VAL A 157 12.59 -8.16 -8.92
CA VAL A 157 13.62 -7.21 -9.39
C VAL A 157 14.98 -7.51 -8.80
N GLY A 158 15.04 -8.28 -7.70
CA GLY A 158 16.24 -8.58 -6.93
C GLY A 158 17.17 -9.59 -7.58
N PRO A 159 18.15 -10.12 -6.80
CA PRO A 159 19.20 -11.01 -7.32
C PRO A 159 18.67 -12.34 -7.86
N LEU A 160 17.49 -12.78 -7.41
CA LEU A 160 16.84 -14.02 -7.88
C LEU A 160 15.71 -13.73 -8.89
N ARG A 161 15.84 -12.67 -9.67
CA ARG A 161 14.82 -12.19 -10.60
C ARG A 161 14.26 -13.31 -11.48
N THR A 162 12.97 -13.60 -11.27
CA THR A 162 12.21 -14.60 -12.05
C THR A 162 11.37 -13.96 -13.16
N MET A 163 11.12 -12.66 -13.07
CA MET A 163 10.48 -11.89 -14.15
C MET A 163 11.47 -11.77 -15.32
N GLY A 164 11.19 -12.50 -16.40
CA GLY A 164 12.05 -12.55 -17.58
C GLY A 164 12.79 -13.88 -17.77
N LEU A 165 12.53 -14.91 -16.97
CA LEU A 165 13.04 -16.27 -17.20
C LEU A 165 12.54 -16.86 -18.51
N THR A 166 11.31 -16.51 -18.90
CA THR A 166 10.68 -16.95 -20.14
C THR A 166 10.09 -15.75 -20.89
N SER A 167 9.75 -15.94 -22.16
CA SER A 167 9.00 -14.95 -22.94
C SER A 167 7.52 -14.84 -22.51
N ASN A 168 7.03 -15.76 -21.68
CA ASN A 168 5.64 -15.79 -21.24
C ASN A 168 5.49 -15.07 -19.90
N LEU A 169 4.87 -13.88 -19.93
CA LEU A 169 4.63 -13.05 -18.73
C LEU A 169 3.80 -13.77 -17.67
N LEU A 170 2.76 -14.52 -18.07
CA LEU A 170 1.89 -15.23 -17.14
C LEU A 170 2.68 -16.32 -16.38
N LEU A 171 3.51 -17.08 -17.09
CA LEU A 171 4.33 -18.11 -16.47
C LEU A 171 5.34 -17.51 -15.49
N ASN A 172 6.02 -16.42 -15.89
CA ASN A 172 6.94 -15.71 -15.01
C ASN A 172 6.23 -15.19 -13.75
N THR A 173 5.02 -14.65 -13.89
CA THR A 173 4.21 -14.17 -12.77
C THR A 173 3.86 -15.32 -11.81
N ILE A 174 3.40 -16.46 -12.32
CA ILE A 174 3.08 -17.63 -11.50
C ILE A 174 4.31 -18.13 -10.75
N ILE A 175 5.46 -18.25 -11.42
CA ILE A 175 6.72 -18.64 -10.78
C ILE A 175 7.10 -17.67 -9.69
N THR A 176 7.06 -16.36 -9.96
CA THR A 176 7.40 -15.29 -9.00
C THR A 176 6.51 -15.36 -7.76
N VAL A 177 5.20 -15.46 -7.94
CA VAL A 177 4.23 -15.56 -6.83
C VAL A 177 4.47 -16.82 -6.01
N THR A 178 4.62 -17.97 -6.65
CA THR A 178 4.84 -19.26 -5.97
C THR A 178 6.12 -19.22 -5.13
N LEU A 179 7.23 -18.76 -5.71
CA LEU A 179 8.51 -18.66 -5.00
C LEU A 179 8.46 -17.63 -3.85
N SER A 180 7.75 -16.51 -4.03
CA SER A 180 7.57 -15.52 -2.97
C SER A 180 6.81 -16.10 -1.78
N PHE A 181 5.71 -16.81 -2.01
CA PHE A 181 4.94 -17.47 -0.94
C PHE A 181 5.73 -18.59 -0.26
N PHE A 182 6.44 -19.42 -1.03
CA PHE A 182 7.27 -20.48 -0.49
C PHE A 182 8.36 -19.91 0.44
N SER A 183 9.10 -18.91 -0.06
CA SER A 183 10.16 -18.25 0.72
C SER A 183 9.62 -17.51 1.94
N ALA A 184 8.45 -16.88 1.83
CA ALA A 184 7.77 -16.24 2.95
C ALA A 184 7.41 -17.24 4.06
N THR A 185 6.86 -18.40 3.67
CA THR A 185 6.51 -19.46 4.62
C THR A 185 7.74 -20.02 5.32
N LEU A 186 8.83 -20.21 4.58
CA LEU A 186 10.10 -20.65 5.16
C LEU A 186 10.66 -19.63 6.15
N LEU A 187 10.68 -18.36 5.75
CA LEU A 187 11.16 -17.27 6.60
C LEU A 187 10.29 -17.10 7.86
N GLN A 188 8.98 -17.21 7.75
CA GLN A 188 8.07 -17.20 8.89
C GLN A 188 8.36 -18.34 9.87
N ARG A 189 8.60 -19.56 9.36
CA ARG A 189 8.97 -20.72 10.21
C ARG A 189 10.27 -20.47 10.95
N ILE A 190 11.31 -20.03 10.24
CA ILE A 190 12.61 -19.69 10.84
C ILE A 190 12.41 -18.61 11.93
N TYR A 191 11.67 -17.56 11.64
CA TYR A 191 11.37 -16.48 12.60
C TYR A 191 10.70 -17.03 13.85
N ARG A 192 9.67 -17.88 13.72
CA ARG A 192 8.96 -18.46 14.87
C ARG A 192 9.86 -19.38 15.70
N THR A 193 10.66 -20.24 15.06
CA THR A 193 11.54 -21.18 15.77
C THR A 193 12.70 -20.46 16.45
N VAL A 194 13.37 -19.53 15.74
CA VAL A 194 14.61 -18.94 16.25
C VAL A 194 14.35 -17.78 17.22
N ILE A 195 13.31 -16.97 16.96
CA ILE A 195 13.09 -15.72 17.71
C ILE A 195 12.02 -15.91 18.78
N MET A 196 10.88 -16.52 18.46
CA MET A 196 9.76 -16.61 19.40
C MET A 196 9.99 -17.68 20.49
N GLU A 197 10.73 -18.76 20.22
CA GLU A 197 11.07 -19.77 21.22
C GLU A 197 12.19 -19.32 22.18
N ASN A 198 13.07 -18.41 21.74
CA ASN A 198 14.15 -17.88 22.59
C ASN A 198 13.74 -16.68 23.47
N ILE A 199 12.51 -16.17 23.33
CA ILE A 199 11.99 -15.06 24.16
C ILE A 199 11.13 -15.57 25.34
N LYS A 200 10.84 -16.88 25.38
CA LYS A 200 10.20 -17.52 26.52
C LYS A 200 11.25 -17.94 27.55
#